data_9b006391ff265926a847a9f5565e6155
#
_entry.id   9b006391ff265926a847a9f5565e6155
#
_cell.length_a   1.000
_cell.length_b   1.000
_cell.length_c   1.000
_cell.angle_alpha   90.00
_cell.angle_beta   90.00
_cell.angle_gamma   90.00
#
_symmetry.space_group_name_H-M   'P 1'
#
loop_
_entity.id
_entity.type
_entity.pdbx_description
1 polymer ?
#
loop_
_entity_poly.entity_id
_entity_poly.type
_entity_poly.pdbx_seq_one_letter_code
_entity_poly.pdbx_strand_id
1 'polypeptide(L)'
;MSSSKGWIGCDLDGTLAHYDTWQDDPCSIGAPIPVMVERVRSWLRRGYEVRIVTARVGSSLGLKGIDHSAITKTIEDWTEKFIGTRLAVTCEKDYKMIRLYDDRAVQVEPNTGRLIGEDG
;
A
#
# COMPACT_ATOMS: atom_id res chain seq x y z
N MET A 1 4.56 -0.45 23.35
CA MET A 1 3.97 0.33 22.29
C MET A 1 4.12 -0.38 20.96
N SER A 2 3.04 -0.41 20.22
CA SER A 2 3.00 -1.12 18.96
C SER A 2 3.97 -0.54 17.93
N SER A 3 4.21 0.79 17.97
CA SER A 3 5.07 1.43 16.99
C SER A 3 6.50 0.86 16.98
N SER A 4 6.96 0.31 18.10
CA SER A 4 8.29 -0.28 18.14
C SER A 4 8.36 -1.63 17.45
N LYS A 5 7.23 -2.22 17.09
CA LYS A 5 7.17 -3.55 16.51
C LYS A 5 7.26 -3.55 14.98
N GLY A 6 7.31 -2.39 14.38
CA GLY A 6 7.37 -2.28 12.93
C GLY A 6 6.05 -1.84 12.32
N TRP A 7 5.92 -2.01 11.00
CA TRP A 7 4.77 -1.49 10.29
C TRP A 7 4.23 -2.48 9.28
N ILE A 8 2.96 -2.29 8.93
CA ILE A 8 2.27 -3.09 7.92
C ILE A 8 2.21 -2.28 6.63
N GLY A 9 2.64 -2.89 5.53
CA GLY A 9 2.54 -2.27 4.22
C GLY A 9 1.27 -2.73 3.52
N CYS A 10 0.61 -1.80 2.84
CA CYS A 10 -0.60 -2.09 2.08
C CYS A 10 -0.48 -1.43 0.72
N ASP A 11 -0.54 -2.24 -0.34
CA ASP A 11 -0.55 -1.74 -1.71
C ASP A 11 -1.82 -0.93 -1.97
N LEU A 12 -1.76 -0.02 -2.91
CA LEU A 12 -2.91 0.83 -3.24
C LEU A 12 -3.74 0.22 -4.35
N ASP A 13 -3.22 0.22 -5.57
CA ASP A 13 -3.98 -0.19 -6.75
C ASP A 13 -4.20 -1.69 -6.78
N GLY A 14 -5.46 -2.10 -6.82
CA GLY A 14 -5.82 -3.51 -6.85
C GLY A 14 -5.93 -4.16 -5.48
N THR A 15 -5.54 -3.48 -4.42
CA THR A 15 -5.59 -4.00 -3.07
C THR A 15 -6.49 -3.14 -2.19
N LEU A 16 -6.16 -1.88 -2.02
CA LEU A 16 -6.95 -0.96 -1.19
C LEU A 16 -7.93 -0.15 -2.03
N ALA A 17 -7.55 0.19 -3.26
CA ALA A 17 -8.37 0.92 -4.20
C ALA A 17 -8.59 0.09 -5.43
N HIS A 18 -9.80 0.16 -5.99
CA HIS A 18 -10.12 -0.52 -7.24
C HIS A 18 -9.25 0.02 -8.37
N TYR A 19 -8.73 -0.87 -9.21
CA TYR A 19 -7.82 -0.48 -10.27
C TYR A 19 -8.23 -1.09 -11.60
N ASP A 20 -8.58 -0.24 -12.56
CA ASP A 20 -8.74 -0.67 -13.95
C ASP A 20 -7.56 -0.17 -14.76
N THR A 21 -7.51 1.13 -14.97
CA THR A 21 -6.38 1.80 -15.61
C THR A 21 -6.26 3.17 -15.00
N TRP A 22 -5.07 3.75 -15.10
CA TRP A 22 -4.84 5.09 -14.59
C TRP A 22 -5.37 6.17 -15.52
N GLN A 23 -5.66 5.82 -16.75
CA GLN A 23 -6.02 6.81 -17.76
C GLN A 23 -4.91 7.86 -17.91
N ASP A 24 -3.65 7.45 -17.74
CA ASP A 24 -2.49 8.32 -17.83
C ASP A 24 -2.44 9.42 -16.76
N ASP A 25 -3.22 9.30 -15.71
CA ASP A 25 -3.23 10.27 -14.62
C ASP A 25 -2.83 9.59 -13.32
N PRO A 26 -1.56 9.74 -12.89
CA PRO A 26 -1.09 9.09 -11.65
C PRO A 26 -1.72 9.65 -10.38
N CYS A 27 -2.48 10.75 -10.48
CA CYS A 27 -3.23 11.27 -9.33
C CYS A 27 -4.67 10.77 -9.31
N SER A 28 -5.07 9.96 -10.27
CA SER A 28 -6.42 9.39 -10.29
C SER A 28 -6.41 8.08 -9.52
N ILE A 29 -7.22 7.98 -8.48
CA ILE A 29 -7.31 6.79 -7.63
C ILE A 29 -8.72 6.27 -7.67
N GLY A 30 -8.87 4.96 -7.82
CA GLY A 30 -10.17 4.33 -7.89
C GLY A 30 -10.93 4.34 -6.56
N ALA A 31 -12.10 3.71 -6.57
CA ALA A 31 -12.93 3.63 -5.37
C ALA A 31 -12.27 2.75 -4.32
N PRO A 32 -12.51 3.05 -3.04
CA PRO A 32 -11.97 2.20 -1.97
C PRO A 32 -12.60 0.81 -2.01
N ILE A 33 -11.81 -0.20 -1.68
CA ILE A 33 -12.29 -1.58 -1.56
C ILE A 33 -12.69 -1.79 -0.11
N PRO A 34 -13.99 -1.91 0.20
CA PRO A 34 -14.47 -1.84 1.58
C PRO A 34 -13.84 -2.87 2.52
N VAL A 35 -13.62 -4.09 2.05
CA VAL A 35 -13.04 -5.13 2.89
C VAL A 35 -11.63 -4.76 3.33
N MET A 36 -10.83 -4.21 2.41
CA MET A 36 -9.46 -3.82 2.76
C MET A 36 -9.43 -2.56 3.61
N VAL A 37 -10.32 -1.62 3.33
CA VAL A 37 -10.42 -0.41 4.16
C VAL A 37 -10.69 -0.81 5.62
N GLU A 38 -11.62 -1.76 5.83
CA GLU A 38 -11.92 -2.21 7.19
C GLU A 38 -10.74 -2.93 7.84
N ARG A 39 -9.98 -3.70 7.07
CA ARG A 39 -8.78 -4.33 7.61
C ARG A 39 -7.78 -3.30 8.09
N VAL A 40 -7.53 -2.28 7.26
CA VAL A 40 -6.58 -1.22 7.64
C VAL A 40 -7.06 -0.50 8.90
N ARG A 41 -8.36 -0.17 8.96
CA ARG A 41 -8.92 0.46 10.15
C ARG A 41 -8.73 -0.41 11.39
N SER A 42 -8.92 -1.72 11.24
CA SER A 42 -8.73 -2.66 12.35
C SER A 42 -7.29 -2.66 12.83
N TRP A 43 -6.33 -2.67 11.90
CA TRP A 43 -4.92 -2.63 12.29
C TRP A 43 -4.59 -1.35 13.04
N LEU A 44 -5.10 -0.22 12.56
CA LEU A 44 -4.86 1.07 13.22
C LEU A 44 -5.47 1.08 14.62
N ARG A 45 -6.68 0.55 14.78
CA ARG A 45 -7.32 0.47 16.10
C ARG A 45 -6.51 -0.39 17.07
N ARG A 46 -5.80 -1.38 16.54
CA ARG A 46 -4.97 -2.26 17.37
C ARG A 46 -3.57 -1.70 17.61
N GLY A 47 -3.33 -0.49 17.14
CA GLY A 47 -2.07 0.20 17.41
C GLY A 47 -0.95 -0.04 16.42
N TYR A 48 -1.23 -0.69 15.29
CA TYR A 48 -0.22 -0.91 14.27
C TYR A 48 -0.02 0.35 13.44
N GLU A 49 1.22 0.57 13.02
CA GLU A 49 1.52 1.57 12.01
C GLU A 49 1.27 0.95 10.64
N VAL A 50 0.57 1.67 9.76
CA VAL A 50 0.29 1.21 8.41
C VAL A 50 0.82 2.24 7.42
N ARG A 51 1.51 1.78 6.38
CA ARG A 51 2.00 2.63 5.29
C ARG A 51 1.47 2.10 3.98
N ILE A 52 1.15 3.02 3.08
CA ILE A 52 0.80 2.67 1.70
C ILE A 52 2.10 2.43 0.93
N VAL A 53 2.21 1.25 0.29
CA VAL A 53 3.38 0.90 -0.52
C VAL A 53 2.92 0.85 -1.96
N THR A 54 3.36 1.80 -2.77
CA THR A 54 2.86 1.94 -4.13
C THR A 54 3.96 2.36 -5.08
N ALA A 55 3.95 1.77 -6.28
CA ALA A 55 4.88 2.13 -7.33
C ALA A 55 4.62 3.54 -7.88
N ARG A 56 3.45 4.13 -7.59
CA ARG A 56 3.12 5.46 -8.10
C ARG A 56 4.12 6.53 -7.66
N VAL A 57 4.77 6.33 -6.52
CA VAL A 57 5.76 7.29 -6.02
C VAL A 57 7.19 6.82 -6.29
N GLY A 58 7.36 5.73 -7.02
CA GLY A 58 8.70 5.22 -7.33
C GLY A 58 9.32 5.96 -8.50
N SER A 59 10.65 6.12 -8.45
CA SER A 59 11.38 6.78 -9.52
C SER A 59 11.28 6.02 -10.84
N SER A 60 11.03 4.71 -10.78
CA SER A 60 10.94 3.87 -11.95
C SER A 60 9.62 4.01 -12.72
N LEU A 61 8.72 4.87 -12.26
CA LEU A 61 7.45 5.11 -12.95
C LEU A 61 7.68 5.61 -14.38
N GLY A 62 8.84 6.24 -14.65
CA GLY A 62 9.22 6.58 -16.00
C GLY A 62 8.51 7.77 -16.60
N LEU A 63 7.77 8.49 -15.81
CA LEU A 63 7.01 9.66 -16.28
C LEU A 63 7.82 10.92 -16.00
N LYS A 64 8.36 11.51 -17.05
CA LYS A 64 9.13 12.74 -16.92
C LYS A 64 8.21 13.89 -16.51
N GLY A 65 8.73 14.76 -15.67
CA GLY A 65 7.98 15.93 -15.24
C GLY A 65 6.90 15.68 -14.22
N ILE A 66 6.81 14.46 -13.70
CA ILE A 66 5.82 14.14 -12.68
C ILE A 66 6.33 14.62 -11.33
N ASP A 67 5.47 15.34 -10.64
CA ASP A 67 5.75 15.80 -9.29
C ASP A 67 5.33 14.72 -8.31
N HIS A 68 6.30 13.95 -7.83
CA HIS A 68 6.02 12.86 -6.90
C HIS A 68 5.43 13.34 -5.59
N SER A 69 5.72 14.58 -5.18
CA SER A 69 5.13 15.09 -3.95
C SER A 69 3.63 15.35 -4.13
N ALA A 70 3.20 15.73 -5.33
CA ALA A 70 1.78 15.91 -5.62
C ALA A 70 1.06 14.55 -5.59
N ILE A 71 1.68 13.52 -6.16
CA ILE A 71 1.12 12.18 -6.14
C ILE A 71 1.01 11.68 -4.70
N THR A 72 2.06 11.86 -3.93
CA THR A 72 2.09 11.45 -2.52
C THR A 72 0.98 12.13 -1.75
N LYS A 73 0.84 13.45 -1.92
CA LYS A 73 -0.20 14.20 -1.23
C LYS A 73 -1.60 13.70 -1.61
N THR A 74 -1.81 13.42 -2.88
CA THR A 74 -3.10 12.91 -3.35
C THR A 74 -3.44 11.59 -2.67
N ILE A 75 -2.47 10.70 -2.55
CA ILE A 75 -2.70 9.40 -1.89
C ILE A 75 -2.94 9.59 -0.40
N GLU A 76 -2.16 10.44 0.25
CA GLU A 76 -2.38 10.75 1.67
C GLU A 76 -3.77 11.31 1.91
N ASP A 77 -4.21 12.24 1.06
CA ASP A 77 -5.56 12.83 1.16
C ASP A 77 -6.63 11.76 0.97
N TRP A 78 -6.40 10.84 0.04
CA TRP A 78 -7.32 9.73 -0.23
C TRP A 78 -7.47 8.83 1.00
N THR A 79 -6.34 8.50 1.67
CA THR A 79 -6.39 7.67 2.87
C THR A 79 -7.12 8.39 3.99
N GLU A 80 -6.88 9.67 4.15
CA GLU A 80 -7.59 10.45 5.17
C GLU A 80 -9.09 10.45 4.92
N LYS A 81 -9.48 10.61 3.66
CA LYS A 81 -10.89 10.66 3.29
C LYS A 81 -11.59 9.32 3.52
N PHE A 82 -11.00 8.22 3.06
CA PHE A 82 -11.69 6.94 3.04
C PHE A 82 -11.38 6.03 4.23
N ILE A 83 -10.24 6.22 4.87
CA ILE A 83 -9.87 5.42 6.04
C ILE A 83 -10.12 6.20 7.32
N GLY A 84 -9.96 7.51 7.26
CA GLY A 84 -10.10 8.38 8.42
C GLY A 84 -8.78 8.76 9.06
N THR A 85 -7.68 8.27 8.53
CA THR A 85 -6.35 8.56 9.03
C THR A 85 -5.43 8.80 7.84
N ARG A 86 -4.64 9.84 7.91
CA ARG A 86 -3.67 10.16 6.87
C ARG A 86 -2.48 9.22 7.02
N LEU A 87 -2.25 8.36 6.04
CA LEU A 87 -1.20 7.35 6.11
C LEU A 87 0.03 7.76 5.32
N ALA A 88 1.20 7.37 5.80
CA ALA A 88 2.45 7.59 5.08
C ALA A 88 2.46 6.76 3.80
N VAL A 89 3.13 7.28 2.77
CA VAL A 89 3.21 6.65 1.46
C VAL A 89 4.67 6.41 1.11
N THR A 90 4.97 5.21 0.63
CA THR A 90 6.33 4.85 0.25
C THR A 90 6.32 3.90 -0.93
N CYS A 91 7.45 3.72 -1.59
CA CYS A 91 7.63 2.65 -2.57
C CYS A 91 8.68 1.65 -2.12
N GLU A 92 9.14 1.76 -0.89
CA GLU A 92 10.22 0.94 -0.36
C GLU A 92 9.78 0.17 0.86
N LYS A 93 10.26 -1.07 0.96
CA LYS A 93 10.13 -1.80 2.21
C LYS A 93 11.44 -1.64 2.98
N ASP A 94 11.33 -1.66 4.30
CA ASP A 94 12.52 -1.58 5.13
C ASP A 94 12.53 -2.74 6.12
N TYR A 95 13.57 -2.78 6.93
CA TYR A 95 13.79 -3.88 7.85
C TYR A 95 12.65 -4.08 8.85
N LYS A 96 11.89 -3.01 9.13
CA LYS A 96 10.81 -3.07 10.13
C LYS A 96 9.46 -3.39 9.53
N MET A 97 9.36 -3.62 8.23
CA MET A 97 8.08 -4.01 7.63
C MET A 97 7.72 -5.42 8.08
N ILE A 98 6.58 -5.56 8.76
CA ILE A 98 6.14 -6.84 9.30
C ILE A 98 5.45 -7.70 8.23
N ARG A 99 4.59 -7.07 7.45
CA ARG A 99 3.78 -7.72 6.43
C ARG A 99 3.55 -6.77 5.28
N LEU A 100 3.34 -7.34 4.09
CA LEU A 100 2.96 -6.57 2.91
C LEU A 100 1.71 -7.21 2.31
N TYR A 101 0.64 -6.43 2.21
CA TYR A 101 -0.60 -6.86 1.58
C TYR A 101 -0.63 -6.30 0.18
N ASP A 102 -0.57 -7.17 -0.82
CA ASP A 102 -0.35 -6.78 -2.21
C ASP A 102 -1.01 -7.83 -3.10
N ASP A 103 -1.78 -7.39 -4.08
CA ASP A 103 -2.52 -8.30 -4.97
C ASP A 103 -1.63 -9.04 -5.96
N ARG A 104 -0.39 -8.61 -6.13
CA ARG A 104 0.54 -9.23 -7.06
C ARG A 104 1.58 -10.13 -6.41
N ALA A 105 1.67 -10.10 -5.10
CA ALA A 105 2.72 -10.82 -4.38
C ALA A 105 2.36 -12.29 -4.21
N VAL A 106 3.37 -13.12 -4.26
CA VAL A 106 3.25 -14.55 -3.93
C VAL A 106 4.09 -14.77 -2.69
N GLN A 107 3.47 -15.33 -1.65
CA GLN A 107 4.17 -15.55 -0.40
C GLN A 107 5.06 -16.78 -0.47
N VAL A 108 6.28 -16.65 -0.02
CA VAL A 108 7.27 -17.72 0.01
C VAL A 108 7.54 -18.10 1.45
N GLU A 109 7.58 -19.40 1.72
CA GLU A 109 7.90 -19.88 3.06
C GLU A 109 9.37 -19.58 3.38
N PRO A 110 9.66 -19.05 4.56
CA PRO A 110 11.04 -18.67 4.88
C PRO A 110 12.03 -19.82 4.71
N ASN A 111 13.13 -19.53 4.05
CA ASN A 111 14.30 -20.41 3.91
C ASN A 111 14.07 -21.69 3.11
N THR A 112 12.90 -21.91 2.52
CA THR A 112 12.63 -23.14 1.78
C THR A 112 12.35 -22.93 0.30
N GLY A 113 11.82 -21.76 -0.06
CA GLY A 113 11.40 -21.51 -1.43
C GLY A 113 10.02 -22.06 -1.77
N ARG A 114 9.33 -22.65 -0.79
CA ARG A 114 8.00 -23.20 -1.04
C ARG A 114 6.97 -22.07 -1.12
N LEU A 115 6.09 -22.15 -2.10
CA LEU A 115 5.04 -21.15 -2.27
C LEU A 115 3.88 -21.45 -1.33
N ILE A 116 3.35 -20.41 -0.68
CA ILE A 116 2.23 -20.56 0.23
C ILE A 116 0.98 -20.10 -0.50
N GLY A 117 -0.04 -20.97 -0.54
CA GLY A 117 -1.31 -20.65 -1.16
C GLY A 117 -1.31 -20.76 -2.67
N GLU A 118 -0.24 -21.27 -3.27
CA GLU A 118 -0.14 -21.46 -4.70
C GLU A 118 0.29 -22.89 -5.01
N ASP A 119 -0.16 -23.42 -6.12
CA ASP A 119 0.17 -24.79 -6.51
C ASP A 119 1.39 -24.88 -7.39
N GLY A 120 2.02 -23.85 -7.67
CA GLY A 120 3.13 -23.94 -8.56
C GLY A 120 4.05 -22.79 -8.62
#